data_c3506dc7f2f1e4d0a6709db506ee58f0
#
_entry.id   c3506dc7f2f1e4d0a6709db506ee58f0
#
_cell.length_a   1.000
_cell.length_b   1.000
_cell.length_c   1.000
_cell.angle_alpha   90.00
_cell.angle_beta   90.00
_cell.angle_gamma   90.00
#
_symmetry.space_group_name_H-M   'P 1'
#
loop_
_entity.id
_entity.type
_entity.pdbx_description
1 polymer ?
#
loop_
_entity_poly.entity_id
_entity_poly.type
_entity_poly.pdbx_seq_one_letter_code
_entity_poly.pdbx_strand_id
1 'polypeptide(L)'
;MKHSKNVFKTIFVLLAVCWTALPTHANNEFSIEYYDSVEVSLLTCQPHDEVYSLYGHTAIRWNDRHAKGEDLAFNYGVFDFRKPHFALRFVFGLTDYELGAYPYRLFLQEYRHFGSMVTEQVLNLTNEEKARLHIALAENLRPENCVYRYNYFYSNCTTKARDIIEQCVNGHVEYAGKEDYTPSYRDMVHEMTRNNPWSRFGNDLLLGIKADQKTNLRQQEFLPHNLMYDFDRAQINDNGNYRPLVLGQRTAVPAGVQVVKDGFPLSPLACAIILLVLGIVLSVIQVRSRTTLTFTFSRTAEY
;
A
#
# COMPACT_ATOMS: atom_id res chain seq x y z
N MET A 1 17.19 -20.78 -8.46
CA MET A 1 15.76 -20.86 -8.11
C MET A 1 15.41 -21.59 -6.79
N LYS A 2 16.34 -22.31 -6.12
CA LYS A 2 16.07 -23.00 -4.84
C LYS A 2 16.37 -22.15 -3.57
N HIS A 3 17.19 -21.11 -3.66
CA HIS A 3 17.58 -20.29 -2.50
C HIS A 3 16.55 -19.21 -2.08
N SER A 4 15.74 -18.71 -2.99
CA SER A 4 14.73 -17.69 -2.71
C SER A 4 13.58 -18.20 -1.82
N LYS A 5 13.21 -19.48 -1.95
CA LYS A 5 12.11 -20.06 -1.15
C LYS A 5 12.45 -20.28 0.33
N ASN A 6 13.74 -20.33 0.68
CA ASN A 6 14.16 -20.58 2.07
C ASN A 6 14.25 -19.29 2.89
N VAL A 7 14.55 -18.15 2.27
CA VAL A 7 14.59 -16.85 2.96
C VAL A 7 13.17 -16.45 3.40
N PHE A 8 12.17 -16.66 2.57
CA PHE A 8 10.76 -16.43 2.94
C PHE A 8 10.26 -17.34 4.06
N LYS A 9 10.72 -18.60 4.10
CA LYS A 9 10.35 -19.52 5.20
C LYS A 9 10.99 -19.13 6.52
N THR A 10 12.21 -18.60 6.53
CA THR A 10 12.94 -18.23 7.75
C THR A 10 12.37 -16.95 8.37
N ILE A 11 11.96 -15.98 7.55
CA ILE A 11 11.29 -14.75 8.04
C ILE A 11 9.94 -15.08 8.67
N PHE A 12 9.21 -16.05 8.13
CA PHE A 12 7.88 -16.43 8.62
C PHE A 12 7.90 -17.29 9.91
N VAL A 13 8.95 -18.06 10.16
CA VAL A 13 9.11 -18.84 11.40
C VAL A 13 9.50 -17.94 12.58
N LEU A 14 10.22 -16.83 12.33
CA LEU A 14 10.53 -15.83 13.37
C LEU A 14 9.29 -15.01 13.77
N LEU A 15 8.28 -14.88 12.91
CA LEU A 15 7.02 -14.18 13.22
C LEU A 15 6.13 -14.95 14.22
N ALA A 16 6.26 -16.28 14.31
CA ALA A 16 5.48 -17.09 15.25
C ALA A 16 6.05 -17.11 16.68
N VAL A 17 7.32 -16.70 16.87
CA VAL A 17 7.98 -16.77 18.19
C VAL A 17 7.84 -15.48 18.99
N CYS A 18 7.58 -14.32 18.36
CA CYS A 18 7.33 -13.06 19.07
C CYS A 18 5.94 -12.94 19.71
N TRP A 19 5.06 -13.91 19.52
CA TRP A 19 3.67 -13.82 19.98
C TRP A 19 3.44 -14.27 21.44
N THR A 20 4.48 -14.70 22.15
CA THR A 20 4.32 -15.25 23.52
C THR A 20 4.78 -14.35 24.65
N ALA A 21 5.20 -13.10 24.38
CA ALA A 21 5.77 -12.24 25.41
C ALA A 21 5.23 -10.80 25.42
N LEU A 22 3.95 -10.58 25.10
CA LEU A 22 3.33 -9.32 25.51
C LEU A 22 2.76 -9.52 26.91
N PRO A 23 3.21 -8.73 27.91
CA PRO A 23 2.68 -8.84 29.25
C PRO A 23 1.20 -8.44 29.24
N THR A 24 0.35 -9.41 29.62
CA THR A 24 -1.04 -9.16 29.96
C THR A 24 -1.09 -8.24 31.17
N HIS A 25 -1.75 -7.08 31.03
CA HIS A 25 -2.17 -6.17 32.09
C HIS A 25 -1.09 -5.72 33.08
N ALA A 26 -0.39 -4.66 32.73
CA ALA A 26 -0.01 -3.65 33.67
C ALA A 26 -0.51 -2.31 33.08
N ASN A 27 -1.35 -1.59 33.77
CA ASN A 27 -1.55 -0.16 33.60
C ASN A 27 -0.22 0.53 33.97
N ASN A 28 0.82 0.35 33.18
CA ASN A 28 1.99 1.19 33.20
C ASN A 28 1.62 2.45 32.41
N GLU A 29 0.92 3.37 33.05
CA GLU A 29 0.93 4.75 32.61
C GLU A 29 2.38 5.21 32.74
N PHE A 30 3.09 5.23 31.60
CA PHE A 30 4.40 5.86 31.52
C PHE A 30 4.22 7.32 31.96
N SER A 31 5.15 7.85 32.75
CA SER A 31 5.15 9.28 33.05
C SER A 31 5.28 10.08 31.75
N ILE A 32 4.75 11.29 31.69
CA ILE A 32 4.82 12.13 30.47
C ILE A 32 6.28 12.39 30.07
N GLU A 33 7.18 12.50 31.03
CA GLU A 33 8.63 12.67 30.80
C GLU A 33 9.28 11.46 30.11
N TYR A 34 8.68 10.27 30.19
CA TYR A 34 9.12 9.11 29.43
C TYR A 34 9.19 9.42 27.93
N TYR A 35 8.22 10.15 27.40
CA TYR A 35 8.11 10.45 25.98
C TYR A 35 9.13 11.47 25.47
N ASP A 36 9.93 12.12 26.33
CA ASP A 36 11.05 12.97 25.91
C ASP A 36 12.08 12.19 25.09
N SER A 37 12.29 10.92 25.43
CA SER A 37 13.21 10.02 24.73
C SER A 37 12.59 9.27 23.56
N VAL A 38 11.33 9.50 23.23
CA VAL A 38 10.65 8.86 22.12
C VAL A 38 10.62 9.77 20.90
N GLU A 39 11.01 9.24 19.75
CA GLU A 39 10.84 9.88 18.44
C GLU A 39 9.83 9.12 17.60
N VAL A 40 8.87 9.83 17.04
CA VAL A 40 7.85 9.27 16.13
C VAL A 40 8.09 9.82 14.74
N SER A 41 8.03 8.95 13.73
CA SER A 41 8.22 9.36 12.34
C SER A 41 7.20 8.70 11.41
N LEU A 42 6.83 9.40 10.35
CA LEU A 42 6.17 8.82 9.18
C LEU A 42 7.23 8.26 8.24
N LEU A 43 7.09 7.01 7.84
CA LEU A 43 7.94 6.35 6.86
C LEU A 43 7.20 6.28 5.53
N THR A 44 7.81 6.81 4.47
CA THR A 44 7.30 6.71 3.10
C THR A 44 8.26 5.91 2.25
N CYS A 45 7.78 4.78 1.76
CA CYS A 45 8.55 3.85 0.94
C CYS A 45 8.17 4.02 -0.52
N GLN A 46 9.16 4.14 -1.39
CA GLN A 46 8.93 4.21 -2.83
C GLN A 46 8.47 2.87 -3.39
N PRO A 47 7.76 2.88 -4.54
CA PRO A 47 7.41 1.66 -5.26
C PRO A 47 8.62 0.81 -5.60
N HIS A 48 8.40 -0.50 -5.73
CA HIS A 48 9.32 -1.45 -6.35
C HIS A 48 8.53 -2.45 -7.23
N ASP A 49 9.21 -3.37 -7.92
CA ASP A 49 8.63 -4.20 -9.00
C ASP A 49 7.75 -5.36 -8.50
N GLU A 50 7.19 -5.28 -7.30
CA GLU A 50 6.14 -6.20 -6.83
C GLU A 50 4.76 -5.55 -7.00
N VAL A 51 3.78 -6.31 -7.51
CA VAL A 51 2.43 -5.80 -7.82
C VAL A 51 1.79 -5.07 -6.65
N TYR A 52 1.98 -5.55 -5.42
CA TYR A 52 1.45 -4.93 -4.20
C TYR A 52 2.19 -3.65 -3.79
N SER A 53 3.38 -3.41 -4.34
CA SER A 53 4.25 -2.27 -4.00
C SER A 53 4.25 -1.16 -5.05
N LEU A 54 3.51 -1.30 -6.14
CA LEU A 54 3.50 -0.33 -7.26
C LEU A 54 3.08 1.08 -6.85
N TYR A 55 2.44 1.22 -5.71
CA TYR A 55 1.94 2.49 -5.18
C TYR A 55 2.79 3.04 -4.03
N GLY A 56 3.84 2.32 -3.66
CA GLY A 56 4.61 2.60 -2.46
C GLY A 56 3.92 2.12 -1.20
N HIS A 57 4.45 2.54 -0.05
CA HIS A 57 3.94 2.14 1.25
C HIS A 57 4.16 3.21 2.31
N THR A 58 3.31 3.22 3.34
CA THR A 58 3.43 4.09 4.50
C THR A 58 3.43 3.27 5.79
N ALA A 59 4.34 3.61 6.71
CA ALA A 59 4.39 3.04 8.05
C ALA A 59 4.68 4.14 9.08
N ILE A 60 4.47 3.84 10.35
CA ILE A 60 4.82 4.74 11.47
C ILE A 60 6.01 4.12 12.19
N ARG A 61 7.09 4.88 12.38
CA ARG A 61 8.19 4.47 13.25
C ARG A 61 7.97 5.00 14.64
N TRP A 62 8.13 4.12 15.62
CA TRP A 62 8.24 4.42 17.03
C TRP A 62 9.65 4.09 17.49
N ASN A 63 10.42 5.10 17.83
CA ASN A 63 11.79 4.94 18.27
C ASN A 63 11.93 5.39 19.73
N ASP A 64 11.88 4.42 20.62
CA ASP A 64 12.15 4.62 22.04
C ASP A 64 13.66 4.55 22.30
N ARG A 65 14.25 5.67 22.64
CA ARG A 65 15.71 5.83 22.84
C ARG A 65 16.17 5.50 24.25
N HIS A 66 15.32 4.98 25.11
CA HIS A 66 15.72 4.45 26.40
C HIS A 66 16.64 3.23 26.22
N ALA A 67 17.45 2.91 27.24
CA ALA A 67 18.44 1.83 27.18
C ALA A 67 17.86 0.44 26.83
N LYS A 68 16.58 0.22 27.13
CA LYS A 68 15.81 -1.00 26.79
C LYS A 68 14.62 -0.69 25.89
N GLY A 69 14.61 0.49 25.28
CA GLY A 69 13.53 0.92 24.40
C GLY A 69 13.54 0.15 23.08
N GLU A 70 12.38 0.14 22.44
CA GLU A 70 12.15 -0.55 21.18
C GLU A 70 12.17 0.45 20.01
N ASP A 71 12.70 0.00 18.88
CA ASP A 71 12.66 0.73 17.62
C ASP A 71 11.82 -0.09 16.62
N LEU A 72 10.56 0.30 16.47
CA LEU A 72 9.53 -0.45 15.77
C LEU A 72 8.99 0.33 14.56
N ALA A 73 8.65 -0.40 13.51
CA ALA A 73 7.81 0.08 12.42
C ALA A 73 6.42 -0.54 12.53
N PHE A 74 5.41 0.31 12.70
CA PHE A 74 3.99 -0.06 12.69
C PHE A 74 3.47 -0.02 11.25
N ASN A 75 3.03 -1.17 10.77
CA ASN A 75 2.68 -1.41 9.38
C ASN A 75 1.21 -1.82 9.24
N TYR A 76 0.35 -0.94 8.71
CA TYR A 76 -1.05 -1.22 8.38
C TYR A 76 -1.21 -1.95 7.04
N GLY A 77 -0.25 -2.72 6.61
CA GLY A 77 -0.26 -3.37 5.29
C GLY A 77 -0.04 -4.87 5.34
N VAL A 78 -0.15 -5.48 6.52
CA VAL A 78 0.09 -6.92 6.66
C VAL A 78 -1.09 -7.71 6.11
N PHE A 79 -0.81 -8.66 5.24
CA PHE A 79 -1.84 -9.53 4.68
C PHE A 79 -1.25 -10.92 4.36
N ASP A 80 -2.13 -11.93 4.27
CA ASP A 80 -1.74 -13.30 4.01
C ASP A 80 -2.30 -13.81 2.68
N PHE A 81 -1.43 -13.93 1.68
CA PHE A 81 -1.75 -14.50 0.36
C PHE A 81 -2.20 -15.97 0.41
N ARG A 82 -1.94 -16.69 1.51
CA ARG A 82 -2.29 -18.12 1.65
C ARG A 82 -3.74 -18.34 2.02
N LYS A 83 -4.47 -17.29 2.40
CA LYS A 83 -5.90 -17.38 2.68
C LYS A 83 -6.62 -17.92 1.45
N PRO A 84 -7.56 -18.88 1.59
CA PRO A 84 -8.29 -19.46 0.46
C PRO A 84 -8.95 -18.36 -0.41
N HIS A 85 -8.84 -18.53 -1.72
CA HIS A 85 -9.43 -17.62 -2.70
C HIS A 85 -9.00 -16.16 -2.56
N PHE A 86 -7.75 -15.89 -2.09
CA PHE A 86 -7.25 -14.53 -1.87
C PHE A 86 -7.50 -13.60 -3.07
N ALA A 87 -7.17 -14.04 -4.30
CA ALA A 87 -7.36 -13.23 -5.50
C ALA A 87 -8.84 -12.86 -5.73
N LEU A 88 -9.75 -13.79 -5.56
CA LEU A 88 -11.20 -13.52 -5.69
C LEU A 88 -11.67 -12.58 -4.56
N ARG A 89 -11.25 -12.81 -3.33
CA ARG A 89 -11.58 -11.94 -2.20
C ARG A 89 -11.05 -10.52 -2.44
N PHE A 90 -9.85 -10.38 -2.98
CA PHE A 90 -9.28 -9.08 -3.35
C PHE A 90 -10.13 -8.37 -4.41
N VAL A 91 -10.51 -9.07 -5.49
CA VAL A 91 -11.37 -8.55 -6.57
C VAL A 91 -12.71 -8.05 -6.04
N PHE A 92 -13.30 -8.78 -5.08
CA PHE A 92 -14.59 -8.40 -4.47
C PHE A 92 -14.46 -7.42 -3.29
N GLY A 93 -13.27 -6.89 -3.00
CA GLY A 93 -13.03 -5.98 -1.86
C GLY A 93 -13.26 -6.67 -0.50
N LEU A 94 -13.11 -7.98 -0.43
CA LEU A 94 -13.32 -8.81 0.77
C LEU A 94 -11.99 -9.18 1.44
N THR A 95 -10.93 -8.40 1.24
CA THR A 95 -9.64 -8.63 1.87
C THR A 95 -9.55 -7.92 3.21
N ASP A 96 -9.12 -8.66 4.20
CA ASP A 96 -8.81 -8.16 5.52
C ASP A 96 -7.28 -8.07 5.65
N TYR A 97 -6.82 -6.90 6.08
CA TYR A 97 -5.42 -6.60 6.37
C TYR A 97 -5.26 -6.41 7.88
N GLU A 98 -4.03 -6.45 8.32
CA GLU A 98 -3.71 -6.38 9.75
C GLU A 98 -2.66 -5.29 10.01
N LEU A 99 -2.72 -4.69 11.19
CA LEU A 99 -1.61 -3.93 11.73
C LEU A 99 -0.58 -4.90 12.28
N GLY A 100 0.68 -4.75 11.85
CA GLY A 100 1.82 -5.44 12.43
C GLY A 100 2.86 -4.46 12.96
N ALA A 101 3.60 -4.85 13.98
CA ALA A 101 4.77 -4.13 14.47
C ALA A 101 6.01 -4.97 14.27
N TYR A 102 7.04 -4.39 13.66
CA TYR A 102 8.29 -5.09 13.34
C TYR A 102 9.49 -4.28 13.82
N PRO A 103 10.60 -4.92 14.19
CA PRO A 103 11.85 -4.20 14.41
C PRO A 103 12.20 -3.34 13.19
N TYR A 104 12.41 -2.04 13.41
CA TYR A 104 12.69 -1.07 12.33
C TYR A 104 13.85 -1.49 11.45
N ARG A 105 14.89 -2.11 12.04
CA ARG A 105 16.03 -2.63 11.29
C ARG A 105 15.61 -3.67 10.23
N LEU A 106 14.67 -4.55 10.55
CA LEU A 106 14.16 -5.56 9.61
C LEU A 106 13.31 -4.92 8.52
N PHE A 107 12.48 -3.95 8.89
CA PHE A 107 11.72 -3.15 7.93
C PHE A 107 12.65 -2.49 6.89
N LEU A 108 13.73 -1.83 7.32
CA LEU A 108 14.68 -1.22 6.38
C LEU A 108 15.43 -2.24 5.52
N GLN A 109 15.71 -3.45 6.04
CA GLN A 109 16.38 -4.50 5.26
C GLN A 109 15.53 -4.94 4.06
N GLU A 110 14.22 -5.00 4.19
CA GLU A 110 13.30 -5.32 3.11
C GLU A 110 13.43 -4.31 1.96
N TYR A 111 13.33 -3.02 2.25
CA TYR A 111 13.43 -1.97 1.22
C TYR A 111 14.82 -1.85 0.60
N ARG A 112 15.89 -2.10 1.38
CA ARG A 112 17.26 -2.22 0.81
C ARG A 112 17.36 -3.38 -0.15
N HIS A 113 16.73 -4.51 0.15
CA HIS A 113 16.73 -5.67 -0.74
C HIS A 113 16.09 -5.38 -2.09
N PHE A 114 15.01 -4.59 -2.11
CA PHE A 114 14.33 -4.19 -3.34
C PHE A 114 14.92 -2.95 -4.01
N GLY A 115 15.95 -2.31 -3.43
CA GLY A 115 16.48 -1.05 -3.93
C GLY A 115 15.48 0.11 -3.85
N SER A 116 14.49 0.00 -3.00
CA SER A 116 13.44 1.00 -2.81
C SER A 116 13.83 2.02 -1.75
N MET A 117 13.70 3.31 -2.05
CA MET A 117 14.00 4.39 -1.12
C MET A 117 12.96 4.44 0.00
N VAL A 118 13.44 4.69 1.22
CA VAL A 118 12.59 5.02 2.37
C VAL A 118 12.93 6.42 2.86
N THR A 119 11.95 7.29 2.83
CA THR A 119 12.00 8.63 3.40
C THR A 119 11.36 8.60 4.78
N GLU A 120 12.00 9.23 5.74
CA GLU A 120 11.53 9.34 7.11
C GLU A 120 11.29 10.81 7.46
N GLN A 121 10.07 11.15 7.87
CA GLN A 121 9.67 12.46 8.35
C GLN A 121 9.45 12.40 9.85
N VAL A 122 10.30 13.09 10.63
CA VAL A 122 10.18 13.16 12.09
C VAL A 122 9.01 14.08 12.46
N LEU A 123 8.04 13.57 13.21
CA LEU A 123 6.83 14.29 13.58
C LEU A 123 7.06 15.18 14.81
N ASN A 124 6.47 16.37 14.78
CA ASN A 124 6.51 17.36 15.85
C ASN A 124 5.39 17.13 16.86
N LEU A 125 5.41 16.00 17.53
CA LEU A 125 4.41 15.64 18.54
C LEU A 125 4.87 16.01 19.93
N THR A 126 3.95 16.56 20.75
CA THR A 126 4.18 16.76 22.19
C THR A 126 4.20 15.41 22.91
N ASN A 127 4.64 15.39 24.16
CA ASN A 127 4.68 14.14 24.93
C ASN A 127 3.28 13.57 25.17
N GLU A 128 2.27 14.41 25.37
CA GLU A 128 0.86 14.02 25.51
C GLU A 128 0.32 13.40 24.20
N GLU A 129 0.71 13.96 23.06
CA GLU A 129 0.33 13.43 21.74
C GLU A 129 1.00 12.09 21.46
N LYS A 130 2.30 11.94 21.81
CA LYS A 130 3.00 10.66 21.74
C LYS A 130 2.37 9.62 22.67
N ALA A 131 1.96 10.02 23.89
CA ALA A 131 1.28 9.12 24.82
C ALA A 131 -0.06 8.61 24.23
N ARG A 132 -0.88 9.50 23.67
CA ARG A 132 -2.12 9.11 22.99
C ARG A 132 -1.86 8.17 21.80
N LEU A 133 -0.86 8.50 20.99
CA LEU A 133 -0.51 7.66 19.83
C LEU A 133 0.00 6.28 20.26
N HIS A 134 0.79 6.20 21.33
CA HIS A 134 1.24 4.94 21.91
C HIS A 134 0.07 4.05 22.31
N ILE A 135 -0.89 4.62 23.07
CA ILE A 135 -2.10 3.91 23.49
C ILE A 135 -2.92 3.46 22.28
N ALA A 136 -3.12 4.34 21.29
CA ALA A 136 -3.88 4.02 20.08
C ALA A 136 -3.23 2.92 19.24
N LEU A 137 -1.89 2.93 19.06
CA LEU A 137 -1.17 1.89 18.35
C LEU A 137 -1.21 0.56 19.12
N ALA A 138 -1.05 0.59 20.45
CA ALA A 138 -1.15 -0.60 21.29
C ALA A 138 -2.56 -1.21 21.23
N GLU A 139 -3.60 -0.37 21.27
CA GLU A 139 -4.99 -0.82 21.11
C GLU A 139 -5.27 -1.43 19.75
N ASN A 140 -4.73 -0.83 18.69
CA ASN A 140 -4.87 -1.35 17.33
C ASN A 140 -4.06 -2.64 17.07
N LEU A 141 -3.06 -2.94 17.90
CA LEU A 141 -2.32 -4.21 17.82
C LEU A 141 -3.02 -5.38 18.51
N ARG A 142 -4.05 -5.13 19.33
CA ARG A 142 -4.77 -6.21 20.00
C ARG A 142 -5.39 -7.16 18.96
N PRO A 143 -5.39 -8.49 19.20
CA PRO A 143 -5.93 -9.46 18.24
C PRO A 143 -7.36 -9.16 17.78
N GLU A 144 -8.19 -8.60 18.66
CA GLU A 144 -9.56 -8.19 18.38
C GLU A 144 -9.67 -6.94 17.49
N ASN A 145 -8.64 -6.10 17.42
CA ASN A 145 -8.63 -4.80 16.73
C ASN A 145 -7.66 -4.73 15.55
N CYS A 146 -6.67 -5.62 15.47
CA CYS A 146 -5.59 -5.51 14.49
C CYS A 146 -6.07 -5.75 13.04
N VAL A 147 -7.18 -6.49 12.88
CA VAL A 147 -7.75 -6.78 11.57
C VAL A 147 -8.69 -5.68 11.12
N TYR A 148 -8.50 -5.20 9.91
CA TYR A 148 -9.40 -4.22 9.32
C TYR A 148 -9.74 -4.54 7.87
N ARG A 149 -10.92 -4.08 7.41
CA ARG A 149 -11.33 -4.20 6.02
C ARG A 149 -10.51 -3.22 5.18
N TYR A 150 -9.65 -3.77 4.33
CA TYR A 150 -8.86 -2.98 3.41
C TYR A 150 -9.73 -2.40 2.31
N ASN A 151 -9.56 -1.13 2.04
CA ASN A 151 -10.09 -0.47 0.86
C ASN A 151 -8.99 0.36 0.22
N TYR A 152 -8.73 0.10 -1.03
CA TYR A 152 -7.62 0.67 -1.78
C TYR A 152 -7.54 2.21 -1.70
N PHE A 153 -8.67 2.90 -1.77
CA PHE A 153 -8.73 4.37 -1.75
C PHE A 153 -9.02 4.95 -0.37
N TYR A 154 -9.81 4.26 0.45
CA TYR A 154 -10.42 4.84 1.65
C TYR A 154 -9.88 4.28 2.96
N SER A 155 -9.27 3.10 2.95
CA SER A 155 -8.77 2.42 4.15
C SER A 155 -7.56 1.55 3.81
N ASN A 156 -6.43 2.20 3.55
CA ASN A 156 -5.16 1.55 3.22
C ASN A 156 -4.07 1.91 4.25
N CYS A 157 -2.82 1.47 4.03
CA CYS A 157 -1.70 1.75 4.91
C CYS A 157 -1.48 3.26 5.13
N THR A 158 -1.67 4.07 4.09
CA THR A 158 -1.43 5.51 4.12
C THR A 158 -2.53 6.24 4.87
N THR A 159 -3.79 6.00 4.51
CA THR A 159 -4.93 6.65 5.17
C THR A 159 -5.04 6.26 6.65
N LYS A 160 -4.71 5.00 7.00
CA LYS A 160 -4.68 4.55 8.40
C LYS A 160 -3.59 5.23 9.21
N ALA A 161 -2.38 5.36 8.65
CA ALA A 161 -1.28 6.06 9.31
C ALA A 161 -1.60 7.55 9.49
N ARG A 162 -2.14 8.21 8.46
CA ARG A 162 -2.60 9.59 8.55
C ARG A 162 -3.64 9.78 9.66
N ASP A 163 -4.71 9.02 9.58
CA ASP A 163 -5.87 9.20 10.44
C ASP A 163 -5.53 8.99 11.93
N ILE A 164 -4.69 8.00 12.27
CA ILE A 164 -4.28 7.78 13.65
C ILE A 164 -3.36 8.90 14.16
N ILE A 165 -2.48 9.45 13.33
CA ILE A 165 -1.64 10.60 13.71
C ILE A 165 -2.50 11.83 13.94
N GLU A 166 -3.40 12.17 13.01
CA GLU A 166 -4.32 13.30 13.14
C GLU A 166 -5.22 13.21 14.37
N GLN A 167 -5.68 12.01 14.73
CA GLN A 167 -6.51 11.79 15.93
C GLN A 167 -5.74 12.03 17.23
N CYS A 168 -4.42 11.95 17.21
CA CYS A 168 -3.58 12.05 18.41
C CYS A 168 -3.01 13.44 18.64
N VAL A 169 -3.07 14.37 17.67
CA VAL A 169 -2.60 15.75 17.87
C VAL A 169 -3.57 16.58 18.70
N ASN A 170 -3.05 17.62 19.36
CA ASN A 170 -3.87 18.65 19.98
C ASN A 170 -4.42 19.57 18.89
N GLY A 171 -5.70 19.90 18.97
CA GLY A 171 -6.35 20.69 17.93
C GLY A 171 -6.56 19.88 16.64
N HIS A 172 -6.03 20.34 15.51
CA HIS A 172 -6.17 19.69 14.22
C HIS A 172 -5.01 20.00 13.27
N VAL A 173 -4.83 19.14 12.26
CA VAL A 173 -3.83 19.34 11.21
C VAL A 173 -4.43 20.19 10.09
N GLU A 174 -3.76 21.28 9.73
CA GLU A 174 -4.08 22.12 8.59
C GLU A 174 -3.07 21.87 7.45
N TYR A 175 -3.60 21.54 6.29
CA TYR A 175 -2.81 21.24 5.10
C TYR A 175 -2.70 22.47 4.21
N ALA A 176 -1.48 22.80 3.79
CA ALA A 176 -1.22 23.88 2.85
C ALA A 176 -1.50 23.44 1.40
N GLY A 177 -2.73 23.08 1.09
CA GLY A 177 -3.10 22.54 -0.20
C GLY A 177 -3.33 23.59 -1.26
N LYS A 178 -2.98 23.27 -2.52
CA LYS A 178 -3.48 23.94 -3.71
C LYS A 178 -4.49 23.02 -4.38
N GLU A 179 -5.72 23.49 -4.52
CA GLU A 179 -6.81 22.73 -5.17
C GLU A 179 -6.74 22.77 -6.70
N ASP A 180 -5.65 23.29 -7.30
CA ASP A 180 -5.55 23.50 -8.75
C ASP A 180 -5.42 22.18 -9.54
N TYR A 181 -5.04 21.08 -8.89
CA TYR A 181 -4.91 19.75 -9.50
C TYR A 181 -5.91 18.80 -8.87
N THR A 182 -6.91 18.39 -9.64
CA THR A 182 -7.97 17.48 -9.20
C THR A 182 -8.04 16.24 -10.11
N PRO A 183 -7.03 15.34 -10.05
CA PRO A 183 -7.06 14.09 -10.82
C PRO A 183 -8.18 13.20 -10.30
N SER A 184 -8.64 12.25 -11.12
CA SER A 184 -9.43 11.14 -10.62
C SER A 184 -8.53 10.09 -9.92
N TYR A 185 -9.13 9.19 -9.15
CA TYR A 185 -8.40 8.05 -8.63
C TYR A 185 -7.78 7.21 -9.75
N ARG A 186 -8.49 7.05 -10.88
CA ARG A 186 -8.00 6.31 -12.04
C ARG A 186 -6.77 7.00 -12.66
N ASP A 187 -6.77 8.32 -12.78
CA ASP A 187 -5.62 9.06 -13.29
C ASP A 187 -4.37 8.79 -12.45
N MET A 188 -4.51 8.85 -11.12
CA MET A 188 -3.42 8.58 -10.19
C MET A 188 -2.93 7.11 -10.26
N VAL A 189 -3.87 6.15 -10.37
CA VAL A 189 -3.53 4.73 -10.58
C VAL A 189 -2.78 4.54 -11.90
N HIS A 190 -3.20 5.21 -12.96
CA HIS A 190 -2.54 5.15 -14.27
C HIS A 190 -1.14 5.73 -14.24
N GLU A 191 -0.93 6.80 -13.49
CA GLU A 191 0.40 7.39 -13.30
C GLU A 191 1.34 6.40 -12.61
N MET A 192 0.90 5.80 -11.49
CA MET A 192 1.70 4.85 -10.73
C MET A 192 1.97 3.54 -11.49
N THR A 193 1.09 3.14 -12.39
CA THR A 193 1.21 1.91 -13.19
C THR A 193 1.68 2.15 -14.62
N ARG A 194 2.20 3.35 -14.93
CA ARG A 194 2.60 3.75 -16.29
C ARG A 194 3.55 2.75 -16.95
N ASN A 195 4.49 2.20 -16.21
CA ASN A 195 5.49 1.25 -16.68
C ASN A 195 5.05 -0.23 -16.53
N ASN A 196 3.83 -0.47 -16.03
CA ASN A 196 3.30 -1.81 -15.75
C ASN A 196 1.95 -2.01 -16.46
N PRO A 197 1.93 -2.20 -17.80
CA PRO A 197 0.71 -2.19 -18.61
C PRO A 197 -0.29 -3.28 -18.23
N TRP A 198 0.17 -4.45 -17.76
CA TRP A 198 -0.71 -5.52 -17.31
C TRP A 198 -1.35 -5.20 -15.94
N SER A 199 -0.61 -4.59 -15.03
CA SER A 199 -1.15 -4.13 -13.75
C SER A 199 -2.18 -3.01 -13.99
N ARG A 200 -1.88 -2.06 -14.88
CA ARG A 200 -2.82 -1.01 -15.29
C ARG A 200 -4.11 -1.60 -15.84
N PHE A 201 -4.00 -2.52 -16.80
CA PHE A 201 -5.15 -3.21 -17.39
C PHE A 201 -5.99 -3.95 -16.34
N GLY A 202 -5.33 -4.69 -15.42
CA GLY A 202 -6.01 -5.38 -14.33
C GLY A 202 -6.75 -4.41 -13.41
N ASN A 203 -6.12 -3.29 -13.04
CA ASN A 203 -6.78 -2.24 -12.25
C ASN A 203 -8.01 -1.66 -12.96
N ASP A 204 -7.89 -1.37 -14.27
CA ASP A 204 -9.00 -0.82 -15.05
C ASP A 204 -10.21 -1.75 -15.10
N LEU A 205 -9.99 -3.05 -15.09
CA LEU A 205 -11.06 -4.04 -15.02
C LEU A 205 -11.75 -4.08 -13.65
N LEU A 206 -11.00 -3.78 -12.57
CA LEU A 206 -11.49 -3.88 -11.20
C LEU A 206 -12.07 -2.57 -10.68
N LEU A 207 -11.58 -1.44 -11.17
CA LEU A 207 -12.04 -0.12 -10.75
C LEU A 207 -13.41 0.20 -11.36
N GLY A 208 -14.37 0.45 -10.49
CA GLY A 208 -15.69 0.92 -10.90
C GLY A 208 -15.70 2.42 -11.28
N ILE A 209 -16.84 2.89 -11.76
CA ILE A 209 -17.06 4.28 -12.21
C ILE A 209 -16.72 5.35 -11.14
N LYS A 210 -16.76 5.01 -9.86
CA LYS A 210 -16.37 5.93 -8.79
C LYS A 210 -14.88 6.33 -8.85
N ALA A 211 -14.05 5.51 -9.47
CA ALA A 211 -12.65 5.83 -9.67
C ALA A 211 -12.41 6.97 -10.69
N ASP A 212 -13.42 7.30 -11.50
CA ASP A 212 -13.35 8.36 -12.51
C ASP A 212 -13.77 9.73 -11.94
N GLN A 213 -14.23 9.79 -10.69
CA GLN A 213 -14.58 11.05 -10.03
C GLN A 213 -13.33 11.83 -9.66
N LYS A 214 -13.41 13.15 -9.82
CA LYS A 214 -12.35 14.07 -9.38
C LYS A 214 -12.19 13.99 -7.87
N THR A 215 -10.94 14.05 -7.42
CA THR A 215 -10.57 13.95 -6.01
C THR A 215 -10.22 15.32 -5.43
N ASN A 216 -10.48 15.49 -4.14
CA ASN A 216 -9.91 16.58 -3.34
C ASN A 216 -8.55 16.17 -2.75
N LEU A 217 -7.83 17.10 -2.13
CA LEU A 217 -6.50 16.87 -1.56
C LEU A 217 -6.50 15.68 -0.59
N ARG A 218 -7.42 15.63 0.39
CA ARG A 218 -7.49 14.54 1.37
C ARG A 218 -7.70 13.17 0.70
N GLN A 219 -8.45 13.12 -0.39
CA GLN A 219 -8.65 11.90 -1.15
C GLN A 219 -7.39 11.45 -1.90
N GLN A 220 -6.55 12.41 -2.34
CA GLN A 220 -5.27 12.11 -3.02
C GLN A 220 -4.22 11.53 -2.07
N GLU A 221 -4.34 11.77 -0.77
CA GLU A 221 -3.46 11.26 0.27
C GLU A 221 -3.58 9.74 0.51
N PHE A 222 -4.37 9.00 -0.30
CA PHE A 222 -4.31 7.54 -0.29
C PHE A 222 -2.97 7.03 -0.85
N LEU A 223 -2.26 7.85 -1.63
CA LEU A 223 -0.92 7.57 -2.11
C LEU A 223 0.14 8.03 -1.10
N PRO A 224 1.10 7.16 -0.75
CA PRO A 224 2.16 7.48 0.21
C PRO A 224 2.93 8.76 -0.10
N HIS A 225 3.24 8.98 -1.38
CA HIS A 225 3.99 10.16 -1.82
C HIS A 225 3.21 11.45 -1.62
N ASN A 226 1.90 11.44 -1.91
CA ASN A 226 1.04 12.60 -1.70
C ASN A 226 0.94 12.95 -0.22
N LEU A 227 0.69 11.95 0.64
CA LEU A 227 0.66 12.16 2.08
C LEU A 227 2.00 12.71 2.61
N MET A 228 3.13 12.16 2.16
CA MET A 228 4.46 12.66 2.53
C MET A 228 4.62 14.13 2.17
N TYR A 229 4.24 14.51 0.96
CA TYR A 229 4.31 15.89 0.48
C TYR A 229 3.42 16.83 1.27
N ASP A 230 2.20 16.42 1.59
CA ASP A 230 1.24 17.22 2.33
C ASP A 230 1.65 17.35 3.80
N PHE A 231 2.16 16.29 4.44
CA PHE A 231 2.71 16.32 5.81
C PHE A 231 3.89 17.27 5.95
N ASP A 232 4.79 17.32 4.97
CA ASP A 232 5.96 18.21 4.98
C ASP A 232 5.58 19.69 5.08
N ARG A 233 4.38 20.02 4.63
CA ARG A 233 3.85 21.38 4.55
C ARG A 233 2.72 21.67 5.53
N ALA A 234 2.26 20.65 6.23
CA ALA A 234 1.16 20.74 7.18
C ALA A 234 1.59 21.42 8.48
N GLN A 235 0.63 22.06 9.11
CA GLN A 235 0.77 22.64 10.44
C GLN A 235 -0.26 22.05 11.39
N ILE A 236 0.11 21.92 12.66
CA ILE A 236 -0.83 21.63 13.72
C ILE A 236 -1.30 22.95 14.29
N ASN A 237 -2.62 23.16 14.27
CA ASN A 237 -3.28 24.31 14.88
C ASN A 237 -3.89 23.88 16.22
N ASP A 238 -3.25 24.27 17.31
CA ASP A 238 -3.75 24.05 18.66
C ASP A 238 -4.29 25.39 19.21
N ASN A 239 -5.59 25.62 19.03
CA ASN A 239 -6.29 26.83 19.49
C ASN A 239 -5.63 28.15 19.06
N GLY A 240 -5.15 28.20 17.81
CA GLY A 240 -4.47 29.36 17.24
C GLY A 240 -2.95 29.35 17.43
N ASN A 241 -2.39 28.36 18.11
CA ASN A 241 -0.95 28.15 18.18
C ASN A 241 -0.53 27.21 17.06
N TYR A 242 0.22 27.72 16.10
CA TYR A 242 0.66 26.97 14.93
C TYR A 242 2.07 26.42 15.13
N ARG A 243 2.27 25.15 14.77
CA ARG A 243 3.58 24.52 14.68
C ARG A 243 3.65 23.58 13.48
N PRO A 244 4.79 23.41 12.83
CA PRO A 244 4.89 22.46 11.72
C PRO A 244 4.61 21.03 12.21
N LEU A 245 3.92 20.24 11.39
CA LEU A 245 3.67 18.80 11.67
C LEU A 245 4.96 17.99 11.61
N VAL A 246 5.87 18.34 10.70
CA VAL A 246 7.15 17.66 10.47
C VAL A 246 8.29 18.55 10.94
N LEU A 247 9.16 18.03 11.81
CA LEU A 247 10.38 18.72 12.27
C LEU A 247 11.51 18.65 11.25
N GLY A 248 11.57 17.59 10.49
CA GLY A 248 12.62 17.37 9.50
C GLY A 248 12.46 16.05 8.79
N GLN A 249 13.18 15.93 7.66
CA GLN A 249 13.13 14.77 6.80
C GLN A 249 14.54 14.19 6.63
N ARG A 250 14.65 12.87 6.60
CA ARG A 250 15.89 12.15 6.32
C ARG A 250 15.66 10.93 5.43
N THR A 251 16.69 10.54 4.68
CA THR A 251 16.68 9.32 3.88
C THR A 251 17.11 8.15 4.76
N ALA A 252 16.16 7.26 5.12
CA ALA A 252 16.45 6.07 5.92
C ALA A 252 17.04 4.93 5.08
N VAL A 253 16.60 4.82 3.82
CA VAL A 253 17.18 3.92 2.81
C VAL A 253 17.34 4.73 1.51
N PRO A 254 18.57 4.88 0.98
CA PRO A 254 18.76 5.53 -0.32
C PRO A 254 18.19 4.67 -1.46
N ALA A 255 17.80 5.32 -2.56
CA ALA A 255 17.41 4.61 -3.76
C ALA A 255 18.56 3.73 -4.27
N GLY A 256 18.28 2.47 -4.53
CA GLY A 256 19.20 1.51 -5.07
C GLY A 256 18.81 1.06 -6.48
N VAL A 257 19.53 0.07 -6.99
CA VAL A 257 19.17 -0.57 -8.25
C VAL A 257 17.98 -1.50 -8.00
N GLN A 258 16.85 -1.19 -8.60
CA GLN A 258 15.68 -2.06 -8.53
C GLN A 258 15.83 -3.23 -9.49
N VAL A 259 15.59 -4.43 -9.02
CA VAL A 259 15.52 -5.61 -9.87
C VAL A 259 14.15 -5.64 -10.52
N VAL A 260 14.10 -5.24 -11.79
CA VAL A 260 12.87 -5.31 -12.59
C VAL A 260 12.71 -6.76 -13.06
N LYS A 261 11.55 -7.36 -12.80
CA LYS A 261 11.23 -8.70 -13.29
C LYS A 261 10.85 -8.65 -14.76
N ASP A 262 11.35 -9.61 -15.54
CA ASP A 262 10.89 -9.78 -16.91
C ASP A 262 9.38 -10.05 -16.91
N GLY A 263 8.64 -9.10 -17.44
CA GLY A 263 7.19 -9.20 -17.60
C GLY A 263 6.80 -10.00 -18.85
N PHE A 264 5.51 -10.23 -19.03
CA PHE A 264 4.99 -10.81 -20.26
C PHE A 264 5.29 -9.86 -21.45
N PRO A 265 5.92 -10.35 -22.55
CA PRO A 265 6.51 -9.51 -23.60
C PRO A 265 5.48 -8.74 -24.43
N LEU A 266 4.21 -9.17 -24.45
CA LEU A 266 3.15 -8.51 -25.19
C LEU A 266 2.31 -7.62 -24.26
N SER A 267 1.97 -6.42 -24.74
CA SER A 267 1.03 -5.56 -24.03
C SER A 267 -0.39 -6.13 -24.10
N PRO A 268 -1.29 -5.76 -23.15
CA PRO A 268 -2.71 -6.13 -23.20
C PRO A 268 -3.37 -5.81 -24.54
N LEU A 269 -3.06 -4.63 -25.11
CA LEU A 269 -3.57 -4.20 -26.42
C LEU A 269 -3.09 -5.13 -27.56
N ALA A 270 -1.80 -5.48 -27.56
CA ALA A 270 -1.26 -6.40 -28.56
C ALA A 270 -1.95 -7.77 -28.47
N CYS A 271 -2.15 -8.30 -27.27
CA CYS A 271 -2.90 -9.54 -27.06
C CYS A 271 -4.33 -9.44 -27.57
N ALA A 272 -5.03 -8.34 -27.30
CA ALA A 272 -6.39 -8.10 -27.76
C ALA A 272 -6.46 -8.06 -29.30
N ILE A 273 -5.52 -7.38 -29.96
CA ILE A 273 -5.44 -7.34 -31.44
C ILE A 273 -5.20 -8.74 -32.00
N ILE A 274 -4.25 -9.51 -31.43
CA ILE A 274 -3.97 -10.88 -31.87
C ILE A 274 -5.25 -11.75 -31.74
N LEU A 275 -5.92 -11.69 -30.61
CA LEU A 275 -7.18 -12.44 -30.39
C LEU A 275 -8.27 -12.02 -31.36
N LEU A 276 -8.41 -10.73 -31.65
CA LEU A 276 -9.36 -10.21 -32.63
C LEU A 276 -9.07 -10.76 -34.03
N VAL A 277 -7.81 -10.69 -34.48
CA VAL A 277 -7.39 -11.21 -35.79
C VAL A 277 -7.64 -12.72 -35.88
N LEU A 278 -7.28 -13.47 -34.84
CA LEU A 278 -7.55 -14.92 -34.79
C LEU A 278 -9.05 -15.20 -34.88
N GLY A 279 -9.88 -14.44 -34.14
CA GLY A 279 -11.32 -14.57 -34.18
C GLY A 279 -11.90 -14.31 -35.58
N ILE A 280 -11.42 -13.26 -36.26
CA ILE A 280 -11.83 -12.94 -37.65
C ILE A 280 -11.43 -14.10 -38.59
N VAL A 281 -10.18 -14.56 -38.54
CA VAL A 281 -9.68 -15.66 -39.39
C VAL A 281 -10.50 -16.91 -39.17
N LEU A 282 -10.74 -17.32 -37.93
CA LEU A 282 -11.56 -18.49 -37.60
C LEU A 282 -13.01 -18.35 -38.13
N SER A 283 -13.60 -17.17 -37.97
CA SER A 283 -14.94 -16.89 -38.48
C SER A 283 -15.01 -16.99 -40.01
N VAL A 284 -14.02 -16.44 -40.71
CA VAL A 284 -13.94 -16.54 -42.19
C VAL A 284 -13.79 -17.99 -42.64
N ILE A 285 -12.93 -18.78 -41.99
CA ILE A 285 -12.74 -20.20 -42.26
C ILE A 285 -14.06 -20.94 -42.04
N GLN A 286 -14.78 -20.68 -40.95
CA GLN A 286 -16.03 -21.34 -40.64
C GLN A 286 -17.12 -21.02 -41.68
N VAL A 287 -17.23 -19.75 -42.10
CA VAL A 287 -18.19 -19.34 -43.14
C VAL A 287 -17.88 -20.01 -44.47
N ARG A 288 -16.61 -20.00 -44.92
CA ARG A 288 -16.20 -20.66 -46.16
C ARG A 288 -16.46 -22.18 -46.13
N SER A 289 -16.15 -22.83 -45.02
CA SER A 289 -16.39 -24.25 -44.79
C SER A 289 -17.89 -24.59 -44.92
N ARG A 290 -18.76 -23.79 -44.31
CA ARG A 290 -20.24 -23.98 -44.42
C ARG A 290 -20.73 -23.75 -45.85
N THR A 291 -20.20 -22.74 -46.54
CA THR A 291 -20.56 -22.50 -47.96
C THR A 291 -20.13 -23.64 -48.86
N THR A 292 -18.94 -24.23 -48.62
CA THR A 292 -18.48 -25.38 -49.38
C THR A 292 -19.36 -26.63 -49.15
N LEU A 293 -19.78 -26.88 -47.91
CA LEU A 293 -20.68 -27.99 -47.58
C LEU A 293 -22.08 -27.82 -48.21
N THR A 294 -22.64 -26.61 -48.26
CA THR A 294 -23.90 -26.32 -48.90
C THR A 294 -23.82 -26.50 -50.41
N PHE A 295 -22.71 -26.11 -51.07
CA PHE A 295 -22.49 -26.35 -52.50
C PHE A 295 -22.33 -27.81 -52.84
N THR A 296 -21.73 -28.61 -51.98
CA THR A 296 -21.54 -30.07 -52.19
C THR A 296 -22.90 -30.80 -52.02
N PHE A 297 -23.74 -30.41 -51.08
CA PHE A 297 -25.06 -31.00 -50.87
C PHE A 297 -26.04 -30.66 -52.00
N SER A 298 -25.95 -29.47 -52.60
CA SER A 298 -26.85 -29.10 -53.71
C SER A 298 -26.46 -29.83 -55.02
N ARG A 299 -25.21 -30.23 -55.23
CA ARG A 299 -24.78 -31.00 -56.37
C ARG A 299 -25.12 -32.51 -56.31
N THR A 300 -25.27 -33.05 -55.09
CA THR A 300 -25.64 -34.46 -54.90
C THR A 300 -27.17 -34.69 -54.91
N ALA A 301 -27.98 -33.63 -54.93
CA ALA A 301 -29.44 -33.74 -55.00
C ALA A 301 -29.99 -33.64 -56.45
N GLU A 302 -29.14 -33.53 -57.48
CA GLU A 302 -29.52 -33.47 -58.91
C GLU A 302 -29.18 -34.76 -59.71
N TYR A 303 -29.03 -35.92 -59.01
CA TYR A 303 -28.88 -37.23 -59.68
C TYR A 303 -29.95 -38.20 -59.22
#